data_8c53af40de033b8b282d6a59f95dc369
#
_entry.id   8c53af40de033b8b282d6a59f95dc369
#
_cell.length_a   1.000
_cell.length_b   1.000
_cell.length_c   1.000
_cell.angle_alpha   90.00
_cell.angle_beta   90.00
_cell.angle_gamma   90.00
#
_symmetry.space_group_name_H-M   'P 1'
#
loop_
_entity.id
_entity.type
_entity.pdbx_description
1 polymer ?
#
loop_
_entity_poly.entity_id
_entity_poly.type
_entity_poly.pdbx_seq_one_letter_code
_entity_poly.pdbx_strand_id
1 'polypeptide(L)'
;MNLTPRLHDNPEIPEGEARETILPAYFGKFGGQFVPPMLYPVLDELERAYAEALEDPEFIADLDKLYRSYLGRPTPVTECVNLPREGKGKGHARIFLKREDLVHGGAHKGNQVMAQALLAKKLGKTRLIAETGAGQHGTATAMAAARFGMSCTIYMGARDIARQQANVYRMRLMGAEVIPVDEDGGNGLQNAVDVALLDWVESYETTHYLLGTAAGPHPFPSLVKEYHRIISKESREQMMEEVGRLPDAVIAAVGGGSNAIGAFAEYYDDTDVQLIGVEPAGEGLDSGRHGAPLERGRVGILHGSRSYVMLGEGDDDVLNSHSI
;
A
#
# COMPACT_ATOMS: atom_id res chain seq x y z
N MET A 1 1.59 21.15 13.07
CA MET A 1 1.61 21.34 11.59
C MET A 1 0.64 22.45 11.17
N ASN A 2 0.91 23.18 10.07
CA ASN A 2 -0.08 24.13 9.53
C ASN A 2 -1.15 23.36 8.75
N LEU A 3 -2.38 23.31 9.25
CA LEU A 3 -3.50 22.59 8.66
C LEU A 3 -4.36 23.47 7.71
N THR A 4 -3.83 24.60 7.28
CA THR A 4 -4.50 25.43 6.27
C THR A 4 -4.16 24.88 4.87
N PRO A 5 -5.15 24.50 4.06
CA PRO A 5 -4.91 24.07 2.69
C PRO A 5 -4.23 25.17 1.87
N ARG A 6 -3.30 24.76 1.02
CA ARG A 6 -2.56 25.65 0.11
C ARG A 6 -2.22 24.94 -1.19
N LEU A 7 -2.10 25.69 -2.25
CA LEU A 7 -1.55 25.18 -3.49
C LEU A 7 -0.04 24.99 -3.32
N HIS A 8 0.43 23.78 -3.52
CA HIS A 8 1.85 23.47 -3.47
C HIS A 8 2.48 23.77 -4.84
N ASP A 9 3.50 24.62 -4.83
CA ASP A 9 4.22 24.98 -6.06
C ASP A 9 5.00 23.78 -6.58
N ASN A 10 4.62 23.29 -7.75
CA ASN A 10 5.28 22.18 -8.44
C ASN A 10 5.22 22.40 -9.96
N PRO A 11 6.34 22.81 -10.59
CA PRO A 11 6.38 23.16 -12.01
C PRO A 11 6.15 21.95 -12.96
N GLU A 12 6.18 20.73 -12.44
CA GLU A 12 5.89 19.52 -13.24
C GLU A 12 4.40 19.22 -13.38
N ILE A 13 3.54 19.97 -12.67
CA ILE A 13 2.09 19.78 -12.71
C ILE A 13 1.49 20.82 -13.67
N PRO A 14 0.67 20.42 -14.64
CA PRO A 14 -0.03 21.34 -15.52
C PRO A 14 -0.90 22.33 -14.75
N GLU A 15 -0.97 23.56 -15.24
CA GLU A 15 -1.79 24.60 -14.66
C GLU A 15 -3.28 24.17 -14.63
N GLY A 16 -3.93 24.31 -13.48
CA GLY A 16 -5.32 23.94 -13.26
C GLY A 16 -5.56 22.49 -12.84
N GLU A 17 -4.54 21.64 -12.78
CA GLU A 17 -4.67 20.25 -12.27
C GLU A 17 -4.48 20.12 -10.77
N ALA A 18 -3.76 21.05 -10.14
CA ALA A 18 -3.50 20.99 -8.70
C ALA A 18 -4.66 21.58 -7.89
N ARG A 19 -5.06 20.89 -6.83
CA ARG A 19 -5.95 21.41 -5.78
C ARG A 19 -5.13 21.93 -4.59
N GLU A 20 -5.75 22.77 -3.79
CA GLU A 20 -5.22 23.12 -2.48
C GLU A 20 -5.31 21.92 -1.52
N THR A 21 -4.20 21.56 -0.89
CA THR A 21 -4.08 20.45 0.07
C THR A 21 -3.24 20.87 1.28
N ILE A 22 -3.41 20.19 2.40
CA ILE A 22 -2.63 20.45 3.64
C ILE A 22 -1.21 19.91 3.46
N LEU A 23 -1.09 18.73 2.88
CA LEU A 23 0.16 18.03 2.60
C LEU A 23 0.43 18.04 1.09
N PRO A 24 1.69 17.90 0.65
CA PRO A 24 1.99 17.78 -0.78
C PRO A 24 1.26 16.58 -1.41
N ALA A 25 0.42 16.87 -2.41
CA ALA A 25 -0.36 15.84 -3.11
C ALA A 25 0.44 15.18 -4.25
N TYR A 26 1.59 15.72 -4.61
CA TYR A 26 2.40 15.26 -5.73
C TYR A 26 3.82 14.91 -5.32
N PHE A 27 4.40 13.94 -6.02
CA PHE A 27 5.78 13.49 -5.95
C PHE A 27 6.41 13.66 -7.35
N GLY A 28 7.01 14.84 -7.61
CA GLY A 28 7.29 15.25 -8.98
C GLY A 28 5.99 15.31 -9.79
N LYS A 29 5.96 14.71 -10.96
CA LYS A 29 4.77 14.66 -11.82
C LYS A 29 3.72 13.59 -11.41
N PHE A 30 3.96 12.77 -10.40
CA PHE A 30 3.09 11.68 -9.95
C PHE A 30 2.23 12.07 -8.77
N GLY A 31 1.14 11.32 -8.54
CA GLY A 31 0.20 11.58 -7.45
C GLY A 31 -1.03 12.36 -7.91
N GLY A 32 -1.50 13.28 -7.08
CA GLY A 32 -2.69 14.11 -7.34
C GLY A 32 -4.00 13.49 -6.85
N GLN A 33 -5.12 14.14 -7.23
CA GLN A 33 -6.49 13.72 -6.87
C GLN A 33 -7.37 13.75 -8.11
N PHE A 34 -7.23 12.75 -8.98
CA PHE A 34 -7.99 12.61 -10.22
C PHE A 34 -9.23 11.74 -9.97
N VAL A 35 -10.17 12.27 -9.20
CA VAL A 35 -11.39 11.58 -8.78
C VAL A 35 -12.61 12.47 -9.03
N PRO A 36 -13.84 11.89 -9.09
CA PRO A 36 -15.05 12.67 -9.14
C PRO A 36 -15.14 13.68 -7.98
N PRO A 37 -15.60 14.92 -8.23
CA PRO A 37 -15.62 16.00 -7.22
C PRO A 37 -16.37 15.66 -5.92
N MET A 38 -17.31 14.71 -5.97
CA MET A 38 -18.06 14.25 -4.79
C MET A 38 -17.18 13.55 -3.75
N LEU A 39 -16.00 13.06 -4.13
CA LEU A 39 -15.02 12.47 -3.20
C LEU A 39 -14.09 13.49 -2.54
N TYR A 40 -14.05 14.74 -3.00
CA TYR A 40 -13.16 15.73 -2.41
C TYR A 40 -13.41 15.98 -0.92
N PRO A 41 -14.66 16.13 -0.45
CA PRO A 41 -14.89 16.37 0.99
C PRO A 41 -14.36 15.26 1.89
N VAL A 42 -14.51 14.00 1.49
CA VAL A 42 -14.03 12.86 2.30
C VAL A 42 -12.51 12.70 2.23
N LEU A 43 -11.88 13.03 1.09
CA LEU A 43 -10.42 13.05 0.98
C LEU A 43 -9.81 14.19 1.81
N ASP A 44 -10.45 15.37 1.83
CA ASP A 44 -10.03 16.51 2.66
C ASP A 44 -10.21 16.20 4.17
N GLU A 45 -11.29 15.49 4.56
CA GLU A 45 -11.48 14.97 5.93
C GLU A 45 -10.36 14.00 6.30
N LEU A 46 -10.06 13.05 5.42
CA LEU A 46 -9.02 12.05 5.64
C LEU A 46 -7.63 12.69 5.74
N GLU A 47 -7.32 13.64 4.86
CA GLU A 47 -6.04 14.35 4.87
C GLU A 47 -5.84 15.11 6.18
N ARG A 48 -6.87 15.85 6.62
CA ARG A 48 -6.82 16.59 7.89
C ARG A 48 -6.61 15.66 9.07
N ALA A 49 -7.39 14.59 9.16
CA ALA A 49 -7.26 13.61 10.23
C ALA A 49 -5.89 12.92 10.23
N TYR A 50 -5.34 12.64 9.06
CA TYR A 50 -4.00 12.07 8.92
C TYR A 50 -2.93 13.07 9.38
N ALA A 51 -3.01 14.32 8.95
CA ALA A 51 -2.07 15.36 9.36
C ALA A 51 -2.10 15.61 10.89
N GLU A 52 -3.29 15.62 11.50
CA GLU A 52 -3.46 15.69 12.95
C GLU A 52 -2.86 14.49 13.67
N ALA A 53 -3.12 13.27 13.16
CA ALA A 53 -2.64 12.03 13.76
C ALA A 53 -1.11 11.92 13.79
N LEU A 54 -0.41 12.52 12.84
CA LEU A 54 1.06 12.55 12.84
C LEU A 54 1.67 13.31 14.03
N GLU A 55 0.93 14.24 14.63
CA GLU A 55 1.38 15.07 15.75
C GLU A 55 0.63 14.75 17.06
N ASP A 56 -0.35 13.84 17.03
CA ASP A 56 -1.15 13.45 18.19
C ASP A 56 -0.44 12.37 19.02
N PRO A 57 0.06 12.70 20.24
CA PRO A 57 0.76 11.73 21.07
C PRO A 57 -0.09 10.53 21.49
N GLU A 58 -1.40 10.70 21.63
CA GLU A 58 -2.32 9.62 22.00
C GLU A 58 -2.48 8.63 20.84
N PHE A 59 -2.69 9.15 19.62
CA PHE A 59 -2.77 8.32 18.42
C PHE A 59 -1.46 7.53 18.21
N ILE A 60 -0.31 8.20 18.34
CA ILE A 60 1.02 7.59 18.18
C ILE A 60 1.22 6.47 19.21
N ALA A 61 0.87 6.70 20.48
CA ALA A 61 0.99 5.72 21.55
C ALA A 61 0.05 4.51 21.34
N ASP A 62 -1.18 4.75 20.91
CA ASP A 62 -2.14 3.68 20.60
C ASP A 62 -1.69 2.85 19.41
N LEU A 63 -1.16 3.48 18.36
CA LEU A 63 -0.62 2.79 17.19
C LEU A 63 0.62 1.96 17.57
N ASP A 64 1.54 2.50 18.34
CA ASP A 64 2.72 1.78 18.83
C ASP A 64 2.31 0.56 19.69
N LYS A 65 1.33 0.71 20.55
CA LYS A 65 0.75 -0.39 21.31
C LYS A 65 0.17 -1.48 20.42
N LEU A 66 -0.55 -1.11 19.35
CA LEU A 66 -1.09 -2.06 18.37
C LEU A 66 0.04 -2.78 17.62
N TYR A 67 1.07 -2.06 17.21
CA TYR A 67 2.23 -2.63 16.56
C TYR A 67 2.91 -3.68 17.43
N ARG A 68 3.18 -3.38 18.69
CA ARG A 68 3.85 -4.30 19.61
C ARG A 68 2.95 -5.45 20.06
N SER A 69 1.75 -5.16 20.56
CA SER A 69 0.93 -6.15 21.26
C SER A 69 0.00 -6.95 20.36
N TYR A 70 -0.27 -6.46 19.14
CA TYR A 70 -1.19 -7.11 18.21
C TYR A 70 -0.51 -7.57 16.92
N LEU A 71 0.32 -6.74 16.30
CA LEU A 71 1.06 -7.12 15.08
C LEU A 71 2.35 -7.88 15.36
N GLY A 72 2.87 -7.84 16.59
CA GLY A 72 4.09 -8.56 16.96
C GLY A 72 5.38 -7.89 16.50
N ARG A 73 5.39 -6.56 16.38
CA ARG A 73 6.58 -5.79 16.02
C ARG A 73 7.50 -5.52 17.21
N PRO A 74 8.83 -5.34 17.01
CA PRO A 74 9.53 -5.39 15.71
C PRO A 74 9.63 -6.81 15.13
N THR A 75 9.49 -6.93 13.79
CA THR A 75 9.77 -8.19 13.12
C THR A 75 11.28 -8.41 13.01
N PRO A 76 11.79 -9.65 13.11
CA PRO A 76 13.23 -9.88 13.08
C PRO A 76 13.82 -9.65 11.69
N VAL A 77 15.12 -9.34 11.67
CA VAL A 77 16.00 -9.52 10.51
C VAL A 77 16.70 -10.87 10.66
N THR A 78 16.62 -11.73 9.64
CA THR A 78 17.15 -13.09 9.69
C THR A 78 18.21 -13.31 8.62
N GLU A 79 19.43 -13.70 8.99
CA GLU A 79 20.47 -14.03 8.00
C GLU A 79 20.21 -15.38 7.34
N CYS A 80 20.28 -15.42 6.01
CA CYS A 80 20.14 -16.62 5.20
C CYS A 80 21.50 -17.34 5.06
N VAL A 81 21.86 -18.12 6.07
CA VAL A 81 23.18 -18.78 6.11
C VAL A 81 23.35 -19.93 5.11
N ASN A 82 22.27 -20.58 4.71
CA ASN A 82 22.27 -21.76 3.85
C ASN A 82 21.75 -21.50 2.41
N LEU A 83 21.61 -20.24 2.02
CA LEU A 83 21.18 -19.93 0.65
C LEU A 83 22.24 -20.41 -0.33
N PRO A 84 21.90 -21.21 -1.38
CA PRO A 84 22.85 -21.65 -2.39
C PRO A 84 23.57 -20.44 -3.02
N ARG A 85 24.88 -20.48 -3.05
CA ARG A 85 25.74 -19.44 -3.64
C ARG A 85 26.59 -20.09 -4.72
N GLU A 86 26.47 -19.62 -5.95
CA GLU A 86 27.40 -20.01 -6.99
C GLU A 86 28.78 -19.38 -6.71
N GLY A 87 29.84 -20.18 -6.79
CA GLY A 87 31.20 -19.71 -6.55
C GLY A 87 31.55 -19.62 -5.06
N LYS A 88 32.00 -20.73 -4.46
CA LYS A 88 32.51 -20.75 -3.09
C LYS A 88 33.87 -20.04 -2.99
N GLY A 89 33.88 -18.74 -2.69
CA GLY A 89 35.10 -17.95 -2.47
C GLY A 89 34.90 -16.87 -1.41
N LYS A 90 35.97 -16.22 -0.97
CA LYS A 90 35.90 -15.03 -0.11
C LYS A 90 35.19 -13.91 -0.89
N GLY A 91 34.14 -13.32 -0.32
CA GLY A 91 33.47 -12.17 -0.90
C GLY A 91 32.01 -12.38 -1.33
N HIS A 92 31.34 -13.42 -0.82
CA HIS A 92 29.88 -13.57 -1.05
C HIS A 92 29.08 -12.58 -0.22
N ALA A 93 28.03 -12.01 -0.83
CA ALA A 93 27.08 -11.18 -0.14
C ALA A 93 26.41 -11.96 1.02
N ARG A 94 26.27 -11.33 2.17
CA ARG A 94 25.38 -11.79 3.23
C ARG A 94 23.98 -11.36 2.88
N ILE A 95 23.01 -12.26 3.03
CA ILE A 95 21.61 -11.99 2.69
C ILE A 95 20.79 -12.04 3.97
N PHE A 96 20.05 -10.97 4.20
CA PHE A 96 19.18 -10.82 5.36
C PHE A 96 17.73 -10.64 4.89
N LEU A 97 16.80 -11.27 5.57
CA LEU A 97 15.36 -11.11 5.34
C LEU A 97 14.75 -10.27 6.46
N LYS A 98 14.14 -9.14 6.13
CA LYS A 98 13.20 -8.47 7.04
C LYS A 98 11.89 -9.24 7.01
N ARG A 99 11.55 -9.88 8.12
CA ARG A 99 10.52 -10.93 8.18
C ARG A 99 9.11 -10.37 8.36
N GLU A 100 8.61 -9.66 7.34
CA GLU A 100 7.23 -9.15 7.35
C GLU A 100 6.16 -10.26 7.20
N ASP A 101 6.55 -11.46 6.86
CA ASP A 101 5.73 -12.68 6.95
C ASP A 101 5.37 -13.07 8.40
N LEU A 102 6.12 -12.58 9.40
CA LEU A 102 5.87 -12.79 10.83
C LEU A 102 4.96 -11.72 11.45
N VAL A 103 4.60 -10.69 10.71
CA VAL A 103 3.53 -9.77 11.14
C VAL A 103 2.23 -10.55 11.30
N HIS A 104 1.47 -10.30 12.36
CA HIS A 104 0.14 -10.89 12.51
C HIS A 104 -0.71 -10.65 11.26
N GLY A 105 -1.23 -11.73 10.69
CA GLY A 105 -1.87 -11.72 9.37
C GLY A 105 -1.00 -12.27 8.24
N GLY A 106 0.33 -12.38 8.43
CA GLY A 106 1.26 -13.07 7.52
C GLY A 106 1.84 -12.21 6.40
N ALA A 107 1.67 -10.89 6.44
CA ALA A 107 2.23 -9.97 5.44
C ALA A 107 2.36 -8.54 5.97
N HIS A 108 3.16 -7.71 5.27
CA HIS A 108 3.38 -6.30 5.59
C HIS A 108 2.11 -5.44 5.65
N LYS A 109 1.02 -5.88 5.02
CA LYS A 109 -0.24 -5.12 4.91
C LYS A 109 -0.80 -4.68 6.27
N GLY A 110 -0.62 -5.50 7.32
CA GLY A 110 -1.07 -5.19 8.69
C GLY A 110 -0.60 -3.84 9.20
N ASN A 111 0.58 -3.38 8.80
CA ASN A 111 1.17 -2.13 9.28
C ASN A 111 0.27 -0.93 8.98
N GLN A 112 0.02 -0.65 7.71
CA GLN A 112 -0.81 0.48 7.30
C GLN A 112 -2.30 0.26 7.58
N VAL A 113 -2.77 -1.00 7.52
CA VAL A 113 -4.17 -1.34 7.77
C VAL A 113 -4.58 -1.03 9.21
N MET A 114 -3.75 -1.38 10.20
CA MET A 114 -4.03 -1.05 11.60
C MET A 114 -4.05 0.46 11.85
N ALA A 115 -3.14 1.19 11.23
CA ALA A 115 -3.09 2.64 11.35
C ALA A 115 -4.31 3.31 10.71
N GLN A 116 -4.69 2.91 9.50
CA GLN A 116 -5.88 3.43 8.83
C GLN A 116 -7.17 3.09 9.59
N ALA A 117 -7.29 1.87 10.13
CA ALA A 117 -8.45 1.48 10.92
C ALA A 117 -8.54 2.24 12.25
N LEU A 118 -7.39 2.53 12.90
CA LEU A 118 -7.34 3.38 14.09
C LEU A 118 -7.78 4.82 13.75
N LEU A 119 -7.30 5.36 12.61
CA LEU A 119 -7.69 6.67 12.11
C LEU A 119 -9.19 6.73 11.79
N ALA A 120 -9.72 5.71 11.10
CA ALA A 120 -11.15 5.58 10.81
C ALA A 120 -12.00 5.56 12.09
N LYS A 121 -11.53 4.84 13.12
CA LYS A 121 -12.17 4.82 14.42
C LYS A 121 -12.19 6.20 15.10
N LYS A 122 -11.07 6.94 15.00
CA LYS A 122 -10.97 8.31 15.51
C LYS A 122 -11.96 9.26 14.80
N LEU A 123 -12.18 9.04 13.50
CA LEU A 123 -13.18 9.75 12.69
C LEU A 123 -14.63 9.29 12.95
N GLY A 124 -14.86 8.33 13.86
CA GLY A 124 -16.19 7.81 14.17
C GLY A 124 -16.77 6.88 13.10
N LYS A 125 -15.96 6.43 12.13
CA LYS A 125 -16.41 5.46 11.12
C LYS A 125 -16.68 4.11 11.81
N THR A 126 -17.71 3.42 11.33
CA THR A 126 -18.19 2.14 11.90
C THR A 126 -18.05 0.97 10.94
N ARG A 127 -17.64 1.25 9.70
CA ARG A 127 -17.46 0.27 8.63
C ARG A 127 -16.15 0.49 7.89
N LEU A 128 -15.48 -0.62 7.57
CA LEU A 128 -14.32 -0.63 6.66
C LEU A 128 -14.71 -1.35 5.36
N ILE A 129 -14.31 -0.78 4.23
CA ILE A 129 -14.37 -1.45 2.94
C ILE A 129 -12.98 -1.51 2.33
N ALA A 130 -12.73 -2.56 1.55
CA ALA A 130 -11.47 -2.70 0.82
C ALA A 130 -11.66 -3.56 -0.43
N GLU A 131 -10.79 -3.34 -1.40
CA GLU A 131 -10.56 -4.23 -2.52
C GLU A 131 -9.45 -5.24 -2.19
N THR A 132 -9.43 -6.37 -2.88
CA THR A 132 -8.31 -7.31 -2.78
C THR A 132 -8.21 -8.20 -4.02
N GLY A 133 -6.99 -8.48 -4.48
CA GLY A 133 -6.71 -9.50 -5.50
C GLY A 133 -6.30 -10.83 -4.85
N ALA A 134 -5.03 -10.97 -4.43
CA ALA A 134 -4.52 -12.17 -3.77
C ALA A 134 -5.11 -12.44 -2.37
N GLY A 135 -5.92 -11.54 -1.81
CA GLY A 135 -6.60 -11.71 -0.53
C GLY A 135 -5.83 -11.27 0.71
N GLN A 136 -4.56 -10.90 0.61
CA GLN A 136 -3.76 -10.48 1.77
C GLN A 136 -4.24 -9.16 2.35
N HIS A 137 -4.57 -8.18 1.49
CA HIS A 137 -5.10 -6.91 1.93
C HIS A 137 -6.48 -7.06 2.56
N GLY A 138 -7.38 -7.82 1.92
CA GLY A 138 -8.70 -8.13 2.47
C GLY A 138 -8.62 -8.84 3.82
N THR A 139 -7.69 -9.81 3.97
CA THR A 139 -7.46 -10.49 5.25
C THR A 139 -6.99 -9.51 6.33
N ALA A 140 -6.06 -8.61 6.03
CA ALA A 140 -5.58 -7.60 6.97
C ALA A 140 -6.70 -6.61 7.35
N THR A 141 -7.54 -6.20 6.39
CA THR A 141 -8.69 -5.31 6.65
C THR A 141 -9.75 -5.99 7.53
N ALA A 142 -10.10 -7.25 7.24
CA ALA A 142 -11.01 -8.02 8.06
C ALA A 142 -10.49 -8.18 9.50
N MET A 143 -9.18 -8.45 9.65
CA MET A 143 -8.51 -8.53 10.94
C MET A 143 -8.60 -7.21 11.72
N ALA A 144 -8.39 -6.07 11.06
CA ALA A 144 -8.51 -4.77 11.70
C ALA A 144 -9.95 -4.44 12.07
N ALA A 145 -10.91 -4.71 11.19
CA ALA A 145 -12.33 -4.52 11.46
C ALA A 145 -12.78 -5.33 12.70
N ALA A 146 -12.41 -6.61 12.76
CA ALA A 146 -12.66 -7.46 13.92
C ALA A 146 -12.01 -6.90 15.21
N ARG A 147 -10.77 -6.40 15.12
CA ARG A 147 -10.05 -5.81 16.26
C ARG A 147 -10.74 -4.57 16.81
N PHE A 148 -11.35 -3.75 15.95
CA PHE A 148 -11.97 -2.49 16.33
C PHE A 148 -13.50 -2.58 16.49
N GLY A 149 -14.11 -3.75 16.23
CA GLY A 149 -15.57 -3.94 16.31
C GLY A 149 -16.32 -3.22 15.19
N MET A 150 -15.72 -3.09 14.02
CA MET A 150 -16.31 -2.48 12.83
C MET A 150 -16.88 -3.55 11.90
N SER A 151 -17.92 -3.21 11.14
CA SER A 151 -18.34 -4.04 10.01
C SER A 151 -17.32 -3.97 8.88
N CYS A 152 -17.25 -5.00 8.04
CA CYS A 152 -16.25 -5.10 7.00
C CYS A 152 -16.84 -5.70 5.73
N THR A 153 -16.63 -5.02 4.59
CA THR A 153 -16.97 -5.54 3.26
C THR A 153 -15.71 -5.56 2.40
N ILE A 154 -15.44 -6.70 1.77
CA ILE A 154 -14.28 -6.90 0.90
C ILE A 154 -14.76 -7.23 -0.51
N TYR A 155 -14.36 -6.42 -1.48
CA TYR A 155 -14.60 -6.62 -2.91
C TYR A 155 -13.46 -7.41 -3.52
N MET A 156 -13.78 -8.49 -4.23
CA MET A 156 -12.77 -9.40 -4.76
C MET A 156 -13.26 -10.02 -6.06
N GLY A 157 -12.40 -10.08 -7.07
CA GLY A 157 -12.72 -10.73 -8.34
C GLY A 157 -13.15 -12.19 -8.16
N ALA A 158 -14.14 -12.64 -8.91
CA ALA A 158 -14.72 -13.98 -8.78
C ALA A 158 -13.67 -15.09 -9.00
N ARG A 159 -12.74 -14.91 -9.95
CA ARG A 159 -11.61 -15.84 -10.16
C ARG A 159 -10.65 -15.87 -8.98
N ASP A 160 -10.36 -14.69 -8.43
CA ASP A 160 -9.46 -14.57 -7.28
C ASP A 160 -10.07 -15.23 -6.05
N ILE A 161 -11.38 -15.07 -5.83
CA ILE A 161 -12.11 -15.81 -4.80
C ILE A 161 -11.91 -17.32 -4.99
N ALA A 162 -12.05 -17.84 -6.21
CA ALA A 162 -11.87 -19.25 -6.48
C ALA A 162 -10.43 -19.75 -6.21
N ARG A 163 -9.43 -18.94 -6.54
CA ARG A 163 -8.00 -19.26 -6.34
C ARG A 163 -7.53 -19.13 -4.89
N GLN A 164 -8.09 -18.19 -4.15
CA GLN A 164 -7.63 -17.74 -2.83
C GLN A 164 -8.57 -18.15 -1.70
N GLN A 165 -9.17 -19.34 -1.79
CA GLN A 165 -10.18 -19.81 -0.83
C GLN A 165 -9.70 -19.77 0.64
N ALA A 166 -8.42 -20.01 0.90
CA ALA A 166 -7.86 -19.92 2.26
C ALA A 166 -7.95 -18.50 2.84
N ASN A 167 -7.70 -17.46 2.03
CA ASN A 167 -7.82 -16.08 2.45
C ASN A 167 -9.29 -15.66 2.57
N VAL A 168 -10.15 -16.10 1.64
CA VAL A 168 -11.61 -15.88 1.71
C VAL A 168 -12.19 -16.49 2.99
N TYR A 169 -11.78 -17.70 3.34
CA TYR A 169 -12.18 -18.34 4.59
C TYR A 169 -11.76 -17.52 5.81
N ARG A 170 -10.51 -17.03 5.84
CA ARG A 170 -10.01 -16.19 6.93
C ARG A 170 -10.80 -14.89 7.07
N MET A 171 -11.09 -14.21 5.95
CA MET A 171 -11.88 -12.98 5.95
C MET A 171 -13.28 -13.21 6.55
N ARG A 172 -13.96 -14.26 6.10
CA ARG A 172 -15.29 -14.63 6.60
C ARG A 172 -15.27 -15.06 8.06
N LEU A 173 -14.23 -15.79 8.48
CA LEU A 173 -14.06 -16.20 9.90
C LEU A 173 -13.92 -14.98 10.82
N MET A 174 -13.31 -13.89 10.34
CA MET A 174 -13.19 -12.62 11.04
C MET A 174 -14.42 -11.71 10.92
N GLY A 175 -15.50 -12.19 10.30
CA GLY A 175 -16.77 -11.49 10.18
C GLY A 175 -16.89 -10.56 8.98
N ALA A 176 -15.94 -10.58 8.04
CA ALA A 176 -16.06 -9.79 6.82
C ALA A 176 -17.02 -10.44 5.82
N GLU A 177 -17.81 -9.62 5.16
CA GLU A 177 -18.52 -9.98 3.96
C GLU A 177 -17.58 -9.91 2.76
N VAL A 178 -17.49 -10.99 1.97
CA VAL A 178 -16.68 -11.02 0.75
C VAL A 178 -17.62 -11.06 -0.45
N ILE A 179 -17.63 -9.97 -1.20
CA ILE A 179 -18.50 -9.76 -2.35
C ILE A 179 -17.72 -10.09 -3.63
N PRO A 180 -18.18 -11.05 -4.43
CA PRO A 180 -17.60 -11.31 -5.73
C PRO A 180 -17.91 -10.16 -6.69
N VAL A 181 -16.89 -9.74 -7.44
CA VAL A 181 -17.03 -8.75 -8.50
C VAL A 181 -16.82 -9.47 -9.84
N ASP A 182 -17.72 -9.19 -10.79
CA ASP A 182 -17.64 -9.75 -12.13
C ASP A 182 -16.40 -9.23 -12.87
N GLU A 183 -15.82 -10.11 -13.68
CA GLU A 183 -14.56 -9.85 -14.38
C GLU A 183 -14.81 -9.67 -15.88
N ASP A 184 -15.61 -8.69 -16.27
CA ASP A 184 -15.73 -8.31 -17.67
C ASP A 184 -14.35 -7.83 -18.17
N GLY A 185 -13.78 -8.59 -19.12
CA GLY A 185 -12.43 -8.30 -19.63
C GLY A 185 -11.26 -8.86 -18.83
N GLY A 186 -11.48 -9.60 -17.72
CA GLY A 186 -10.41 -10.30 -16.96
C GLY A 186 -9.70 -9.47 -15.89
N ASN A 187 -10.29 -8.37 -15.42
CA ASN A 187 -9.66 -7.37 -14.54
C ASN A 187 -10.24 -7.34 -13.11
N GLY A 188 -10.24 -8.47 -12.44
CA GLY A 188 -10.89 -8.62 -11.13
C GLY A 188 -10.49 -7.59 -10.08
N LEU A 189 -9.19 -7.25 -9.97
CA LEU A 189 -8.74 -6.26 -9.00
C LEU A 189 -9.17 -4.83 -9.36
N GLN A 190 -9.10 -4.43 -10.62
CA GLN A 190 -9.52 -3.09 -11.06
C GLN A 190 -11.01 -2.91 -10.83
N ASN A 191 -11.82 -3.86 -11.27
CA ASN A 191 -13.28 -3.83 -11.06
C ASN A 191 -13.62 -3.80 -9.55
N ALA A 192 -12.84 -4.52 -8.72
CA ALA A 192 -13.01 -4.49 -7.27
C ALA A 192 -12.71 -3.10 -6.67
N VAL A 193 -11.70 -2.39 -7.18
CA VAL A 193 -11.42 -1.00 -6.81
C VAL A 193 -12.58 -0.08 -7.21
N ASP A 194 -13.07 -0.21 -8.44
CA ASP A 194 -14.14 0.65 -8.94
C ASP A 194 -15.44 0.47 -8.15
N VAL A 195 -15.81 -0.78 -7.85
CA VAL A 195 -16.99 -1.08 -7.00
C VAL A 195 -16.80 -0.57 -5.57
N ALA A 196 -15.60 -0.73 -4.99
CA ALA A 196 -15.30 -0.21 -3.65
C ALA A 196 -15.37 1.33 -3.60
N LEU A 197 -14.91 2.01 -4.65
CA LEU A 197 -15.02 3.47 -4.76
C LEU A 197 -16.48 3.93 -4.87
N LEU A 198 -17.32 3.22 -5.63
CA LEU A 198 -18.75 3.53 -5.74
C LEU A 198 -19.46 3.36 -4.40
N ASP A 199 -19.23 2.24 -3.69
CA ASP A 199 -19.78 2.05 -2.33
C ASP A 199 -19.30 3.17 -1.38
N TRP A 200 -18.03 3.55 -1.47
CA TRP A 200 -17.50 4.62 -0.62
C TRP A 200 -18.19 5.96 -0.86
N VAL A 201 -18.41 6.33 -2.13
CA VAL A 201 -19.19 7.54 -2.49
C VAL A 201 -20.56 7.57 -1.82
N GLU A 202 -21.24 6.42 -1.76
CA GLU A 202 -22.60 6.31 -1.20
C GLU A 202 -22.62 6.23 0.33
N SER A 203 -21.51 5.83 0.97
CA SER A 203 -21.48 5.47 2.40
C SER A 203 -20.38 6.17 3.21
N TYR A 204 -19.66 7.13 2.66
CA TYR A 204 -18.46 7.72 3.26
C TYR A 204 -18.67 8.31 4.67
N GLU A 205 -19.89 8.75 5.01
CA GLU A 205 -20.17 9.30 6.33
C GLU A 205 -19.86 8.29 7.45
N THR A 206 -20.16 7.01 7.24
CA THR A 206 -19.97 5.93 8.22
C THR A 206 -18.85 4.96 7.84
N THR A 207 -18.37 5.04 6.62
CA THR A 207 -17.45 4.07 6.01
C THR A 207 -16.10 4.69 5.70
N HIS A 208 -15.03 3.96 6.01
CA HIS A 208 -13.69 4.28 5.53
C HIS A 208 -13.28 3.27 4.45
N TYR A 209 -12.89 3.79 3.28
CA TYR A 209 -12.25 2.97 2.25
C TYR A 209 -10.77 2.78 2.62
N LEU A 210 -10.43 1.56 2.96
CA LEU A 210 -9.09 1.18 3.38
C LEU A 210 -8.30 0.72 2.16
N LEU A 211 -7.66 1.66 1.45
CA LEU A 211 -6.91 1.39 0.23
C LEU A 211 -5.63 0.62 0.53
N GLY A 212 -5.36 -0.44 -0.24
CA GLY A 212 -4.37 -1.47 0.09
C GLY A 212 -2.94 -1.21 -0.35
N THR A 213 -2.67 -0.12 -1.08
CA THR A 213 -1.34 0.12 -1.66
C THR A 213 -0.96 1.60 -1.66
N ALA A 214 0.32 1.90 -1.96
CA ALA A 214 0.83 3.27 -2.06
C ALA A 214 0.44 3.91 -3.42
N ALA A 215 -0.84 3.84 -3.76
CA ALA A 215 -1.46 4.37 -4.96
C ALA A 215 -2.79 5.05 -4.60
N GLY A 216 -3.56 5.46 -5.60
CA GLY A 216 -4.83 6.13 -5.37
C GLY A 216 -4.69 7.62 -5.14
N PRO A 217 -5.82 8.33 -4.93
CA PRO A 217 -5.82 9.76 -4.78
C PRO A 217 -5.11 10.19 -3.47
N HIS A 218 -4.50 11.37 -3.49
CA HIS A 218 -4.01 11.98 -2.26
C HIS A 218 -5.14 12.02 -1.20
N PRO A 219 -4.92 11.67 0.10
CA PRO A 219 -3.63 11.49 0.76
C PRO A 219 -3.14 10.04 0.85
N PHE A 220 -3.78 9.07 0.21
CA PHE A 220 -3.45 7.64 0.36
C PHE A 220 -1.97 7.29 0.13
N PRO A 221 -1.27 7.77 -0.92
CA PRO A 221 0.14 7.44 -1.10
C PRO A 221 1.02 7.85 0.06
N SER A 222 0.82 9.06 0.60
CA SER A 222 1.57 9.58 1.75
C SER A 222 1.26 8.80 3.03
N LEU A 223 -0.01 8.54 3.27
CA LEU A 223 -0.50 7.81 4.43
C LEU A 223 0.03 6.36 4.44
N VAL A 224 -0.08 5.66 3.32
CA VAL A 224 0.42 4.28 3.20
C VAL A 224 1.94 4.22 3.35
N LYS A 225 2.67 5.16 2.74
CA LYS A 225 4.13 5.29 2.92
C LYS A 225 4.48 5.42 4.40
N GLU A 226 3.87 6.38 5.10
CA GLU A 226 4.21 6.68 6.50
C GLU A 226 4.00 5.46 7.40
N TYR A 227 2.86 4.79 7.27
CA TYR A 227 2.57 3.64 8.12
C TYR A 227 3.31 2.35 7.74
N HIS A 228 3.85 2.26 6.52
CA HIS A 228 4.79 1.19 6.16
C HIS A 228 6.26 1.51 6.48
N ARG A 229 6.59 2.76 6.73
CA ARG A 229 7.93 3.23 7.07
C ARG A 229 8.55 2.48 8.26
N ILE A 230 7.72 1.96 9.16
CA ILE A 230 8.16 1.13 10.28
C ILE A 230 9.03 -0.06 9.84
N ILE A 231 8.86 -0.59 8.64
CA ILE A 231 9.65 -1.71 8.08
C ILE A 231 11.11 -1.31 7.94
N SER A 232 11.37 -0.18 7.26
CA SER A 232 12.74 0.31 7.05
C SER A 232 13.33 0.90 8.33
N LYS A 233 12.53 1.56 9.18
CA LYS A 233 12.97 2.08 10.47
C LYS A 233 13.56 0.96 11.33
N GLU A 234 12.82 -0.12 11.52
CA GLU A 234 13.29 -1.28 12.28
C GLU A 234 14.48 -1.97 11.62
N SER A 235 14.42 -2.21 10.31
CA SER A 235 15.52 -2.92 9.63
C SER A 235 16.83 -2.14 9.67
N ARG A 236 16.77 -0.81 9.58
CA ARG A 236 17.94 0.06 9.70
C ARG A 236 18.60 -0.05 11.08
N GLU A 237 17.80 0.03 12.14
CA GLU A 237 18.26 -0.15 13.53
C GLU A 237 18.86 -1.55 13.74
N GLN A 238 18.15 -2.60 13.32
CA GLN A 238 18.58 -3.99 13.46
C GLN A 238 19.86 -4.30 12.68
N MET A 239 20.05 -3.76 11.47
CA MET A 239 21.30 -3.94 10.73
C MET A 239 22.48 -3.27 11.44
N MET A 240 22.27 -2.11 12.03
CA MET A 240 23.32 -1.46 12.86
C MET A 240 23.64 -2.26 14.11
N GLU A 241 22.66 -2.85 14.78
CA GLU A 241 22.85 -3.68 15.97
C GLU A 241 23.53 -5.01 15.63
N GLU A 242 23.09 -5.71 14.58
CA GLU A 242 23.58 -7.08 14.28
C GLU A 242 24.87 -7.11 13.45
N VAL A 243 25.05 -6.11 12.56
CA VAL A 243 26.14 -6.10 11.56
C VAL A 243 27.11 -4.94 11.79
N GLY A 244 26.69 -3.89 12.49
CA GLY A 244 27.47 -2.69 12.76
C GLY A 244 27.53 -1.70 11.60
N ARG A 245 26.75 -1.94 10.51
CA ARG A 245 26.67 -1.03 9.35
C ARG A 245 25.35 -1.20 8.61
N LEU A 246 25.04 -0.24 7.75
CA LEU A 246 23.92 -0.34 6.83
C LEU A 246 24.15 -1.41 5.74
N PRO A 247 23.11 -1.96 5.13
CA PRO A 247 23.25 -2.88 4.00
C PRO A 247 23.84 -2.17 2.78
N ASP A 248 24.51 -2.90 1.89
CA ASP A 248 24.95 -2.35 0.60
C ASP A 248 23.77 -2.19 -0.37
N ALA A 249 22.72 -3.00 -0.20
CA ALA A 249 21.50 -2.91 -1.00
C ALA A 249 20.26 -3.34 -0.19
N VAL A 250 19.14 -2.68 -0.44
CA VAL A 250 17.80 -3.09 0.00
C VAL A 250 17.01 -3.50 -1.23
N ILE A 251 16.51 -4.74 -1.24
CA ILE A 251 15.79 -5.31 -2.37
C ILE A 251 14.35 -5.59 -1.96
N ALA A 252 13.38 -5.12 -2.73
CA ALA A 252 11.98 -5.32 -2.45
C ALA A 252 11.15 -5.60 -3.70
N ALA A 253 10.19 -6.51 -3.59
CA ALA A 253 9.21 -6.74 -4.65
C ALA A 253 8.28 -5.53 -4.80
N VAL A 254 8.00 -5.17 -6.04
CA VAL A 254 7.12 -4.06 -6.43
C VAL A 254 5.90 -4.64 -7.16
N GLY A 255 4.75 -4.59 -6.46
CA GLY A 255 3.44 -4.72 -7.09
C GLY A 255 2.80 -3.32 -7.13
N GLY A 256 1.81 -3.05 -6.28
CA GLY A 256 1.28 -1.69 -6.09
C GLY A 256 2.22 -0.73 -5.32
N GLY A 257 3.44 -1.14 -4.97
CA GLY A 257 4.49 -0.30 -4.40
C GLY A 257 4.55 -0.24 -2.87
N SER A 258 3.53 -0.70 -2.14
CA SER A 258 3.47 -0.53 -0.67
C SER A 258 4.60 -1.25 0.08
N ASN A 259 5.00 -2.45 -0.39
CA ASN A 259 6.12 -3.19 0.18
C ASN A 259 7.45 -2.46 -0.02
N ALA A 260 7.72 -2.06 -1.25
CA ALA A 260 8.97 -1.38 -1.62
C ALA A 260 9.11 -0.02 -0.93
N ILE A 261 8.05 0.81 -0.93
CA ILE A 261 8.11 2.12 -0.28
C ILE A 261 8.35 2.01 1.22
N GLY A 262 7.76 1.00 1.88
CA GLY A 262 8.02 0.72 3.29
C GLY A 262 9.45 0.25 3.55
N ALA A 263 10.00 -0.59 2.67
CA ALA A 263 11.37 -1.09 2.78
C ALA A 263 12.42 -0.02 2.49
N PHE A 264 12.12 0.97 1.64
CA PHE A 264 13.08 1.97 1.16
C PHE A 264 13.06 3.29 1.93
N ALA A 265 11.95 3.61 2.61
CA ALA A 265 11.69 4.96 3.13
C ALA A 265 12.81 5.55 3.99
N GLU A 266 13.41 4.76 4.90
CA GLU A 266 14.49 5.21 5.80
C GLU A 266 15.90 5.12 5.19
N TYR A 267 16.01 4.54 4.00
CA TYR A 267 17.27 4.43 3.28
C TYR A 267 17.38 5.38 2.10
N TYR A 268 16.32 6.16 1.83
CA TYR A 268 16.23 7.00 0.64
C TYR A 268 17.36 8.04 0.54
N ASP A 269 17.78 8.59 1.68
CA ASP A 269 18.84 9.60 1.74
C ASP A 269 20.25 9.00 1.92
N ASP A 270 20.38 7.67 2.07
CA ASP A 270 21.65 6.98 2.18
C ASP A 270 22.23 6.67 0.79
N THR A 271 23.03 7.57 0.23
CA THR A 271 23.57 7.47 -1.12
C THR A 271 24.44 6.24 -1.38
N ASP A 272 24.97 5.61 -0.32
CA ASP A 272 25.79 4.40 -0.38
C ASP A 272 24.94 3.10 -0.32
N VAL A 273 23.61 3.21 -0.14
CA VAL A 273 22.69 2.08 -0.11
C VAL A 273 21.93 2.00 -1.44
N GLN A 274 22.08 0.91 -2.16
CA GLN A 274 21.31 0.69 -3.39
C GLN A 274 19.88 0.27 -3.06
N LEU A 275 18.89 0.94 -3.65
CA LEU A 275 17.48 0.59 -3.55
C LEU A 275 17.04 -0.12 -4.83
N ILE A 276 16.69 -1.40 -4.75
CA ILE A 276 16.39 -2.26 -5.89
C ILE A 276 14.95 -2.74 -5.80
N GLY A 277 14.08 -2.18 -6.66
CA GLY A 277 12.71 -2.65 -6.85
C GLY A 277 12.67 -3.79 -7.89
N VAL A 278 11.95 -4.86 -7.58
CA VAL A 278 11.79 -6.02 -8.47
C VAL A 278 10.33 -6.15 -8.88
N GLU A 279 10.05 -5.90 -10.14
CA GLU A 279 8.72 -6.06 -10.74
C GLU A 279 8.53 -7.46 -11.34
N PRO A 280 7.28 -7.98 -11.40
CA PRO A 280 7.01 -9.29 -11.99
C PRO A 280 7.12 -9.25 -13.51
N ALA A 281 8.05 -10.04 -14.05
CA ALA A 281 8.28 -10.16 -15.50
C ALA A 281 7.20 -11.01 -16.21
N GLY A 282 6.33 -11.73 -15.47
CA GLY A 282 5.27 -12.57 -16.04
C GLY A 282 5.80 -13.58 -17.07
N GLU A 283 5.23 -13.56 -18.27
CA GLU A 283 5.68 -14.40 -19.40
C GLU A 283 6.81 -13.75 -20.21
N GLY A 284 7.43 -12.70 -19.69
CA GLY A 284 8.48 -11.90 -20.33
C GLY A 284 8.01 -10.49 -20.65
N LEU A 285 8.94 -9.53 -20.55
CA LEU A 285 8.62 -8.10 -20.71
C LEU A 285 8.07 -7.72 -22.11
N ASP A 286 8.44 -8.50 -23.13
CA ASP A 286 8.02 -8.25 -24.51
C ASP A 286 6.73 -9.02 -24.88
N SER A 287 6.17 -9.80 -23.95
CA SER A 287 4.95 -10.61 -24.17
C SER A 287 3.66 -9.80 -24.03
N GLY A 288 3.71 -8.60 -23.45
CA GLY A 288 2.53 -7.85 -22.99
C GLY A 288 1.80 -8.48 -21.78
N ARG A 289 2.31 -9.61 -21.25
CA ARG A 289 1.74 -10.35 -20.11
C ARG A 289 2.70 -10.34 -18.93
N HIS A 290 2.91 -9.15 -18.37
CA HIS A 290 3.78 -8.88 -17.22
C HIS A 290 3.16 -7.82 -16.32
N GLY A 291 3.72 -7.62 -15.13
CA GLY A 291 3.31 -6.61 -14.15
C GLY A 291 4.42 -5.60 -13.85
N ALA A 292 5.12 -5.13 -14.89
CA ALA A 292 6.27 -4.23 -14.77
C ALA A 292 5.99 -2.83 -15.38
N PRO A 293 5.07 -2.04 -14.78
CA PRO A 293 4.74 -0.71 -15.30
C PRO A 293 5.87 0.31 -15.14
N LEU A 294 6.77 0.17 -14.18
CA LEU A 294 7.93 1.07 -14.05
C LEU A 294 8.92 0.87 -15.19
N GLU A 295 9.12 -0.37 -15.65
CA GLU A 295 10.04 -0.72 -16.73
C GLU A 295 9.42 -0.50 -18.13
N ARG A 296 8.13 -0.82 -18.32
CA ARG A 296 7.47 -0.87 -19.63
C ARG A 296 6.23 0.01 -19.75
N GLY A 297 5.75 0.58 -18.66
CA GLY A 297 4.56 1.42 -18.65
C GLY A 297 4.79 2.85 -19.14
N ARG A 298 3.70 3.58 -19.23
CA ARG A 298 3.67 5.02 -19.53
C ARG A 298 3.01 5.77 -18.39
N VAL A 299 3.24 7.08 -18.34
CA VAL A 299 2.55 7.94 -17.38
C VAL A 299 1.09 8.04 -17.80
N GLY A 300 0.20 7.71 -16.87
CA GLY A 300 -1.25 7.78 -17.03
C GLY A 300 -1.96 7.98 -15.71
N ILE A 301 -3.27 8.08 -15.74
CA ILE A 301 -4.11 8.19 -14.53
C ILE A 301 -4.78 6.84 -14.28
N LEU A 302 -4.62 6.32 -13.09
CA LEU A 302 -5.24 5.07 -12.64
C LEU A 302 -5.66 5.20 -11.18
N HIS A 303 -6.89 4.75 -10.85
CA HIS A 303 -7.43 4.78 -9.48
C HIS A 303 -7.30 6.14 -8.78
N GLY A 304 -7.46 7.24 -9.54
CA GLY A 304 -7.47 8.59 -9.00
C GLY A 304 -6.11 9.24 -8.77
N SER A 305 -5.03 8.66 -9.27
CA SER A 305 -3.69 9.27 -9.23
C SER A 305 -2.93 9.11 -10.54
N ARG A 306 -1.99 10.01 -10.80
CA ARG A 306 -1.05 9.88 -11.92
C ARG A 306 0.11 8.96 -11.51
N SER A 307 0.34 7.91 -12.29
CA SER A 307 1.37 6.90 -12.04
C SER A 307 1.88 6.30 -13.35
N TYR A 308 2.83 5.39 -13.29
CA TYR A 308 3.13 4.52 -14.42
C TYR A 308 2.06 3.43 -14.52
N VAL A 309 1.48 3.28 -15.72
CA VAL A 309 0.44 2.30 -16.02
C VAL A 309 0.79 1.50 -17.27
N MET A 310 0.29 0.28 -17.36
CA MET A 310 0.34 -0.48 -18.58
C MET A 310 -0.78 0.02 -19.51
N LEU A 311 -0.43 0.47 -20.71
CA LEU A 311 -1.40 0.94 -21.71
C LEU A 311 -1.44 -0.03 -22.88
N GLY A 312 -2.64 -0.23 -23.44
CA GLY A 312 -2.89 -0.92 -24.69
C GLY A 312 -2.52 -0.11 -25.93
N GLU A 313 -3.05 -0.50 -27.08
CA GLU A 313 -2.82 0.22 -28.35
C GLU A 313 -3.51 1.59 -28.42
N GLY A 314 -4.55 1.81 -27.60
CA GLY A 314 -5.20 3.11 -27.40
C GLY A 314 -4.64 3.84 -26.18
N ASP A 315 -4.48 5.16 -26.26
CA ASP A 315 -3.92 5.97 -25.16
C ASP A 315 -4.77 5.92 -23.86
N ASP A 316 -6.04 5.51 -23.95
CA ASP A 316 -6.98 5.40 -22.82
C ASP A 316 -7.19 3.96 -22.34
N ASP A 317 -6.58 2.96 -23.00
CA ASP A 317 -6.73 1.55 -22.67
C ASP A 317 -5.72 1.13 -21.62
N VAL A 318 -6.09 1.22 -20.34
CA VAL A 318 -5.25 0.72 -19.25
C VAL A 318 -5.29 -0.81 -19.25
N LEU A 319 -4.18 -1.42 -19.64
CA LEU A 319 -4.01 -2.86 -19.58
C LEU A 319 -3.82 -3.32 -18.14
N ASN A 320 -4.37 -4.48 -17.84
CA ASN A 320 -4.10 -5.16 -16.60
C ASN A 320 -2.63 -5.51 -16.47
N SER A 321 -2.01 -5.08 -15.38
CA SER A 321 -0.78 -5.73 -14.96
C SER A 321 -1.10 -7.21 -14.72
N HIS A 322 -0.38 -8.10 -15.36
CA HIS A 322 -0.51 -9.54 -15.13
C HIS A 322 -0.07 -9.82 -13.69
N SER A 323 -1.05 -9.80 -12.79
CA SER A 323 -0.81 -10.11 -11.38
C SER A 323 -0.55 -11.59 -11.22
N ILE A 324 0.44 -11.91 -10.43
CA ILE A 324 0.82 -13.26 -10.06
C ILE A 324 -0.19 -13.84 -9.06
#